data_dad3b25af9b33f929d3a6f2690bf8ce9
#
_entry.id   dad3b25af9b33f929d3a6f2690bf8ce9
#
_cell.length_a   1.000
_cell.length_b   1.000
_cell.length_c   1.000
_cell.angle_alpha   90.00
_cell.angle_beta   90.00
_cell.angle_gamma   90.00
#
_symmetry.space_group_name_H-M   'P 1'
#
loop_
_entity.id
_entity.type
_entity.pdbx_description
1 polymer ?
#
loop_
_entity_poly.entity_id
_entity_poly.type
_entity_poly.pdbx_seq_one_letter_code
_entity_poly.pdbx_strand_id
1 'polypeptide(L)'
;MIPVARPWLDERDAEAARRAILSGWVTQGPEVAAFEREFAVALGAPHACAVSSCTTALHLALLLAGVKPGDDVVVPSFSFIATA
;
A
#
# COMPACT_ATOMS: atom_id res chain seq x y z
N MET A 1 -24.53 -3.88 14.97
CA MET A 1 -23.31 -4.59 14.51
C MET A 1 -22.11 -3.66 14.71
N ILE A 2 -21.03 -4.15 15.29
CA ILE A 2 -19.78 -3.40 15.45
C ILE A 2 -18.91 -3.72 14.23
N PRO A 3 -18.57 -2.75 13.37
CA PRO A 3 -17.71 -3.01 12.21
C PRO A 3 -16.26 -3.27 12.66
N VAL A 4 -15.57 -4.17 11.95
CA VAL A 4 -14.14 -4.47 12.20
C VAL A 4 -13.26 -3.25 11.90
N ALA A 5 -13.62 -2.49 10.87
CA ALA A 5 -12.96 -1.27 10.47
C ALA A 5 -13.97 -0.28 9.89
N ARG A 6 -13.65 1.00 9.99
CA ARG A 6 -14.40 2.08 9.35
C ARG A 6 -13.42 2.98 8.61
N PRO A 7 -13.60 3.22 7.31
CA PRO A 7 -12.76 4.15 6.56
C PRO A 7 -12.82 5.55 7.18
N TRP A 8 -11.68 6.18 7.28
CA TRP A 8 -11.57 7.58 7.72
C TRP A 8 -11.08 8.42 6.54
N LEU A 9 -12.01 8.83 5.73
CA LEU A 9 -11.79 9.64 4.53
C LEU A 9 -12.57 10.94 4.66
N ASP A 10 -12.03 12.03 4.15
CA ASP A 10 -12.64 13.36 4.19
C ASP A 10 -12.65 14.02 2.80
N GLU A 11 -13.10 15.26 2.77
CA GLU A 11 -13.24 16.05 1.54
C GLU A 11 -11.89 16.28 0.83
N ARG A 12 -10.78 16.29 1.57
CA ARG A 12 -9.43 16.44 0.99
C ARG A 12 -9.04 15.20 0.20
N ASP A 13 -9.40 14.02 0.71
CA ASP A 13 -9.18 12.74 0.00
C ASP A 13 -10.01 12.70 -1.29
N ALA A 14 -11.27 13.11 -1.20
CA ALA A 14 -12.17 13.18 -2.34
C ALA A 14 -11.67 14.16 -3.41
N GLU A 15 -11.18 15.33 -3.01
CA GLU A 15 -10.64 16.32 -3.95
C GLU A 15 -9.32 15.85 -4.59
N ALA A 16 -8.47 15.13 -3.87
CA ALA A 16 -7.27 14.53 -4.43
C ALA A 16 -7.61 13.51 -5.52
N ALA A 17 -8.57 12.63 -5.25
CA ALA A 17 -9.06 11.67 -6.22
C ALA A 17 -9.68 12.36 -7.44
N ARG A 18 -10.48 13.41 -7.22
CA ARG A 18 -11.08 14.21 -8.27
C ARG A 18 -10.02 14.84 -9.20
N ARG A 19 -8.98 15.43 -8.64
CA ARG A 19 -7.88 16.00 -9.42
C ARG A 19 -7.19 14.95 -10.28
N ALA A 20 -6.91 13.78 -9.72
CA ALA A 20 -6.27 12.69 -10.46
C ALA A 20 -7.13 12.23 -11.64
N ILE A 21 -8.44 12.05 -11.42
CA ILE A 21 -9.39 11.66 -12.48
C ILE A 21 -9.43 12.73 -13.59
N LEU A 22 -9.57 14.00 -13.23
CA LEU A 22 -9.68 15.09 -14.20
C LEU A 22 -8.38 15.37 -14.94
N SER A 23 -7.23 14.98 -14.39
CA SER A 23 -5.94 15.07 -15.10
C SER A 23 -5.86 14.11 -16.29
N GLY A 24 -6.74 13.10 -16.35
CA GLY A 24 -6.68 12.03 -17.34
C GLY A 24 -5.60 10.99 -17.08
N TRP A 25 -4.76 11.18 -16.05
CA TRP A 25 -3.69 10.24 -15.69
C TRP A 25 -4.15 9.34 -14.55
N VAL A 26 -4.84 8.27 -14.90
CA VAL A 26 -5.47 7.33 -13.96
C VAL A 26 -4.67 6.05 -13.70
N THR A 27 -3.42 6.01 -14.21
CA THR A 27 -2.45 4.92 -13.95
C THR A 27 -1.25 5.45 -13.19
N GLN A 28 -0.18 4.67 -13.09
CA GLN A 28 1.07 5.16 -12.49
C GLN A 28 1.55 6.44 -13.22
N GLY A 29 1.86 7.46 -12.43
CA GLY A 29 2.23 8.75 -12.96
C GLY A 29 2.68 9.73 -11.87
N PRO A 30 2.50 11.04 -12.07
CA PRO A 30 2.98 12.08 -11.15
C PRO A 30 2.48 11.92 -9.71
N GLU A 31 1.23 11.55 -9.50
CA GLU A 31 0.64 11.35 -8.16
C GLU A 31 1.29 10.15 -7.44
N VAL A 32 1.53 9.04 -8.15
CA VAL A 32 2.23 7.88 -7.59
C VAL A 32 3.67 8.25 -7.22
N ALA A 33 4.38 8.94 -8.10
CA ALA A 33 5.75 9.37 -7.84
C ALA A 33 5.83 10.35 -6.65
N ALA A 34 4.85 11.24 -6.49
CA ALA A 34 4.73 12.13 -5.34
C ALA A 34 4.49 11.33 -4.05
N PHE A 35 3.55 10.41 -4.08
CA PHE A 35 3.24 9.51 -2.96
C PHE A 35 4.47 8.73 -2.49
N GLU A 36 5.21 8.12 -3.41
CA GLU A 36 6.41 7.35 -3.08
C GLU A 36 7.47 8.20 -2.37
N ARG A 37 7.70 9.43 -2.85
CA ARG A 37 8.65 10.36 -2.22
C ARG A 37 8.20 10.78 -0.82
N GLU A 38 6.94 11.20 -0.69
CA GLU A 38 6.38 11.68 0.59
C GLU A 38 6.33 10.56 1.62
N PHE A 39 5.94 9.36 1.20
CA PHE A 39 5.89 8.18 2.07
C PHE A 39 7.29 7.76 2.55
N ALA A 40 8.27 7.74 1.66
CA ALA A 40 9.66 7.45 2.02
C ALA A 40 10.18 8.46 3.07
N VAL A 41 9.92 9.76 2.85
CA VAL A 41 10.32 10.82 3.80
C VAL A 41 9.63 10.63 5.15
N ALA A 42 8.32 10.38 5.16
CA ALA A 42 7.54 10.20 6.38
C ALA A 42 8.02 9.02 7.24
N LEU A 43 8.52 7.97 6.61
CA LEU A 43 9.05 6.78 7.29
C LEU A 43 10.57 6.84 7.54
N GLY A 44 11.27 7.87 7.05
CA GLY A 44 12.73 7.93 7.10
C GLY A 44 13.40 6.82 6.28
N ALA A 45 12.72 6.30 5.26
CA ALA A 45 13.22 5.27 4.35
C ALA A 45 13.92 5.90 3.14
N PRO A 46 14.96 5.26 2.58
CA PRO A 46 15.63 5.79 1.37
C PRO A 46 14.72 5.74 0.13
N HIS A 47 13.83 4.76 0.07
CA HIS A 47 12.94 4.54 -1.06
C HIS A 47 11.58 4.01 -0.62
N ALA A 48 10.55 4.25 -1.44
CA ALA A 48 9.25 3.60 -1.36
C ALA A 48 8.79 3.25 -2.77
N CYS A 49 8.04 2.18 -2.90
CA CYS A 49 7.46 1.72 -4.16
C CYS A 49 5.98 1.42 -3.95
N ALA A 50 5.13 2.10 -4.70
CA ALA A 50 3.70 1.86 -4.68
C ALA A 50 3.35 0.66 -5.56
N VAL A 51 2.47 -0.18 -5.05
CA VAL A 51 1.96 -1.36 -5.73
C VAL A 51 0.44 -1.37 -5.72
N SER A 52 -0.18 -2.25 -6.49
CA SER A 52 -1.63 -2.25 -6.70
C SER A 52 -2.45 -2.62 -5.45
N SER A 53 -1.87 -3.35 -4.51
CA SER A 53 -2.54 -3.78 -3.28
C SER A 53 -1.53 -4.18 -2.20
N CYS A 54 -1.98 -4.20 -0.95
CA CYS A 54 -1.17 -4.71 0.16
C CYS A 54 -0.82 -6.20 -0.02
N THR A 55 -1.71 -7.00 -0.59
CA THR A 55 -1.44 -8.41 -0.95
C THR A 55 -0.23 -8.51 -1.88
N THR A 56 -0.18 -7.68 -2.91
CA THR A 56 0.97 -7.61 -3.83
C THR A 56 2.24 -7.18 -3.09
N ALA A 57 2.14 -6.18 -2.20
CA ALA A 57 3.27 -5.71 -1.41
C ALA A 57 3.86 -6.80 -0.51
N LEU A 58 2.99 -7.56 0.18
CA LEU A 58 3.40 -8.70 1.02
C LEU A 58 4.11 -9.77 0.20
N HIS A 59 3.56 -10.15 -0.94
CA HIS A 59 4.15 -11.12 -1.84
C HIS A 59 5.54 -10.69 -2.32
N LEU A 60 5.67 -9.45 -2.79
CA LEU A 60 6.96 -8.91 -3.23
C LEU A 60 7.97 -8.83 -2.09
N ALA A 61 7.54 -8.45 -0.89
CA ALA A 61 8.42 -8.39 0.28
C ALA A 61 9.01 -9.77 0.63
N LEU A 62 8.20 -10.83 0.58
CA LEU A 62 8.68 -12.20 0.81
C LEU A 62 9.67 -12.64 -0.26
N LEU A 63 9.40 -12.34 -1.53
CA LEU A 63 10.32 -12.64 -2.63
C LEU A 63 11.65 -11.91 -2.46
N LEU A 64 11.62 -10.62 -2.12
CA LEU A 64 12.82 -9.81 -1.90
C LEU A 64 13.61 -10.27 -0.67
N ALA A 65 12.93 -10.75 0.37
CA ALA A 65 13.56 -11.34 1.55
C ALA A 65 14.19 -12.72 1.27
N GLY A 66 13.95 -13.30 0.10
CA GLY A 66 14.51 -14.59 -0.30
C GLY A 66 13.82 -15.78 0.34
N VAL A 67 12.58 -15.63 0.79
CA VAL A 67 11.77 -16.73 1.37
C VAL A 67 11.50 -17.79 0.30
N LYS A 68 11.69 -19.05 0.66
CA LYS A 68 11.60 -20.20 -0.24
C LYS A 68 10.63 -21.24 0.32
N PRO A 69 10.13 -22.15 -0.51
CA PRO A 69 9.37 -23.32 -0.03
C PRO A 69 10.14 -24.07 1.05
N GLY A 70 9.48 -24.35 2.16
CA GLY A 70 10.07 -25.00 3.34
C GLY A 70 10.53 -24.04 4.44
N ASP A 71 10.58 -22.73 4.18
CA ASP A 71 10.87 -21.73 5.21
C ASP A 71 9.64 -21.48 6.09
N ASP A 72 9.90 -21.20 7.35
CA ASP A 72 8.87 -20.76 8.31
C ASP A 72 8.78 -19.24 8.32
N VAL A 73 7.53 -18.73 8.25
CA VAL A 73 7.24 -17.29 8.34
C VAL A 73 6.29 -17.04 9.49
N VAL A 74 6.69 -16.21 10.44
CA VAL A 74 5.87 -15.83 11.59
C VAL A 74 4.93 -14.71 11.19
N VAL A 75 3.64 -14.93 11.38
CA VAL A 75 2.58 -13.96 11.04
C VAL A 75 1.63 -13.76 12.22
N PRO A 76 0.98 -12.57 12.35
CA PRO A 76 -0.06 -12.36 13.35
C PRO A 76 -1.31 -13.16 13.00
N SER A 77 -1.97 -13.73 14.03
CA SER A 77 -3.20 -14.51 13.84
C SER A 77 -4.43 -13.65 13.57
N PHE A 78 -4.45 -12.42 14.11
CA PHE A 78 -5.53 -11.46 13.88
C PHE A 78 -5.16 -10.50 12.77
N SER A 79 -5.34 -10.95 11.53
CA SER A 79 -4.99 -10.20 10.32
C SER A 79 -5.86 -10.66 9.15
N PHE A 80 -5.81 -9.93 8.04
CA PHE A 80 -6.43 -10.34 6.79
C PHE A 80 -5.74 -11.60 6.25
N ILE A 81 -6.51 -12.48 5.63
CA ILE A 81 -6.04 -13.80 5.17
C ILE A 81 -4.79 -13.73 4.26
N ALA A 82 -4.63 -12.66 3.49
CA ALA A 82 -3.47 -12.50 2.61
C ALA A 82 -2.13 -12.41 3.36
N THR A 83 -2.15 -12.27 4.69
CA THR A 83 -0.94 -12.31 5.53
C THR A 83 -0.39 -13.73 5.68
N ALA A 84 -1.25 -14.74 5.59
CA ALA A 84 -0.93 -16.17 5.67
C ALA A 84 -0.92 -16.83 4.27
#